data_1c63255d729824e6acac9a60a95370f8
#
_entry.id   1c63255d729824e6acac9a60a95370f8
#
_cell.length_a   1.000
_cell.length_b   1.000
_cell.length_c   1.000
_cell.angle_alpha   90.00
_cell.angle_beta   90.00
_cell.angle_gamma   90.00
#
_symmetry.space_group_name_H-M   'P 1'
#
loop_
_entity.id
_entity.type
_entity.pdbx_description
1 polymer ?
#
loop_
_entity_poly.entity_id
_entity_poly.type
_entity_poly.pdbx_seq_one_letter_code
_entity_poly.pdbx_strand_id
1 'polypeptide(L)'
;MIEKIDTEKKAMTTKKDNLPSTIDLEGMAGQGNEFVTARDTKLPIIKLLYASSPVLNDRDPRFDETASLGDIWSETSGRVWKGRTGFFAAPCLFINTFNEWKDKGESTGRPVKIHTDPAVMSETKRDMDGKDRLPNGNYIEDTGNHFIYILDENYNVVEQALLTMKSTQKKKSKMWNSMIGSRRVKGKNGFYNPPSFSQV
;
A
#
# COMPACT_ATOMS: atom_id res chain seq x y z
N MET A 1 -11.45 -38.87 44.95
CA MET A 1 -11.92 -39.31 43.64
C MET A 1 -12.19 -38.03 42.85
N ILE A 2 -11.22 -37.60 42.03
CA ILE A 2 -11.30 -36.36 41.24
C ILE A 2 -11.28 -36.79 39.78
N GLU A 3 -12.40 -36.62 39.10
CA GLU A 3 -12.54 -36.90 37.67
C GLU A 3 -11.72 -35.91 36.85
N LYS A 4 -10.91 -36.44 35.94
CA LYS A 4 -10.21 -35.69 34.90
C LYS A 4 -11.18 -35.37 33.77
N ILE A 5 -11.38 -34.08 33.52
CA ILE A 5 -12.08 -33.60 32.34
C ILE A 5 -11.07 -33.56 31.20
N ASP A 6 -11.19 -34.51 30.27
CA ASP A 6 -10.45 -34.50 29.00
C ASP A 6 -11.06 -33.42 28.07
N THR A 7 -10.27 -32.37 27.83
CA THR A 7 -10.60 -31.34 26.86
C THR A 7 -10.13 -31.80 25.51
N GLU A 8 -10.99 -32.37 24.70
CA GLU A 8 -10.75 -32.68 23.29
C GLU A 8 -10.51 -31.37 22.51
N LYS A 9 -9.26 -31.17 22.09
CA LYS A 9 -8.91 -30.18 21.09
C LYS A 9 -9.45 -30.64 19.74
N LYS A 10 -10.58 -30.07 19.32
CA LYS A 10 -11.13 -30.21 17.98
C LYS A 10 -10.19 -29.51 16.99
N ALA A 11 -9.34 -30.29 16.33
CA ALA A 11 -8.51 -29.82 15.24
C ALA A 11 -9.41 -29.34 14.11
N MET A 12 -9.36 -28.05 13.78
CA MET A 12 -9.96 -27.52 12.56
C MET A 12 -9.20 -28.10 11.38
N THR A 13 -9.81 -29.06 10.72
CA THR A 13 -9.37 -29.59 9.43
C THR A 13 -9.56 -28.49 8.38
N THR A 14 -8.48 -27.87 7.98
CA THR A 14 -8.44 -27.06 6.76
C THR A 14 -8.91 -27.94 5.60
N LYS A 15 -10.01 -27.54 4.95
CA LYS A 15 -10.43 -28.15 3.70
C LYS A 15 -9.26 -28.05 2.73
N LYS A 16 -8.61 -29.16 2.42
CA LYS A 16 -7.73 -29.27 1.28
C LYS A 16 -8.60 -29.00 0.05
N ASP A 17 -8.23 -27.98 -0.71
CA ASP A 17 -8.86 -27.71 -1.99
C ASP A 17 -8.81 -28.99 -2.84
N ASN A 18 -9.99 -29.45 -3.28
CA ASN A 18 -10.17 -30.62 -4.13
C ASN A 18 -9.72 -30.32 -5.57
N LEU A 19 -8.48 -29.91 -5.75
CA LEU A 19 -7.86 -29.86 -7.05
C LEU A 19 -7.39 -31.28 -7.43
N PRO A 20 -7.62 -31.72 -8.68
CA PRO A 20 -7.17 -33.03 -9.12
C PRO A 20 -5.65 -33.16 -8.92
N SER A 21 -5.19 -34.19 -8.25
CA SER A 21 -3.81 -34.47 -7.92
C SER A 21 -2.88 -34.73 -9.14
N THR A 22 -3.42 -34.58 -10.35
CA THR A 22 -2.74 -34.86 -11.63
C THR A 22 -2.41 -33.60 -12.45
N ILE A 23 -2.76 -32.40 -11.96
CA ILE A 23 -2.46 -31.16 -12.69
C ILE A 23 -1.17 -30.57 -12.14
N ASP A 24 -0.15 -30.47 -12.98
CA ASP A 24 1.09 -29.74 -12.69
C ASP A 24 0.84 -28.22 -12.84
N LEU A 25 0.35 -27.61 -11.75
CA LEU A 25 0.08 -26.16 -11.73
C LEU A 25 1.35 -25.32 -11.79
N GLU A 26 2.49 -25.85 -11.29
CA GLU A 26 3.79 -25.17 -11.35
C GLU A 26 4.31 -25.10 -12.78
N GLY A 27 4.22 -26.20 -13.53
CA GLY A 27 4.56 -26.24 -14.95
C GLY A 27 3.63 -25.42 -15.85
N MET A 28 2.42 -25.06 -15.35
CA MET A 28 1.45 -24.22 -16.04
C MET A 28 1.47 -22.76 -15.55
N ALA A 29 2.48 -22.36 -14.76
CA ALA A 29 2.54 -21.02 -14.22
C ALA A 29 2.49 -19.94 -15.31
N GLY A 30 1.62 -18.97 -15.16
CA GLY A 30 1.41 -17.87 -16.12
C GLY A 30 0.46 -18.19 -17.28
N GLN A 31 0.05 -19.44 -17.47
CA GLN A 31 -0.94 -19.78 -18.50
C GLN A 31 -2.29 -19.13 -18.20
N GLY A 32 -2.98 -18.68 -19.25
CA GLY A 32 -4.25 -17.96 -19.16
C GLY A 32 -4.12 -16.45 -18.98
N ASN A 33 -2.89 -15.94 -18.77
CA ASN A 33 -2.61 -14.51 -18.66
C ASN A 33 -1.81 -13.93 -19.83
N GLU A 34 -1.66 -14.68 -20.92
CA GLU A 34 -0.79 -14.33 -22.07
C GLU A 34 -1.21 -13.02 -22.75
N PHE A 35 -2.49 -12.69 -22.68
CA PHE A 35 -3.05 -11.49 -23.29
C PHE A 35 -3.32 -10.35 -22.29
N VAL A 36 -3.06 -10.59 -20.98
CA VAL A 36 -3.25 -9.55 -19.96
C VAL A 36 -2.15 -8.50 -20.05
N THR A 37 -2.54 -7.27 -20.26
CA THR A 37 -1.64 -6.12 -20.35
C THR A 37 -1.75 -5.23 -19.12
N ALA A 38 -0.85 -4.27 -18.96
CA ALA A 38 -0.94 -3.26 -17.89
C ALA A 38 -2.25 -2.44 -17.89
N ARG A 39 -2.98 -2.41 -19.01
CA ARG A 39 -4.30 -1.75 -19.13
C ARG A 39 -5.42 -2.58 -18.51
N ASP A 40 -5.23 -3.88 -18.42
CA ASP A 40 -6.22 -4.84 -17.93
C ASP A 40 -6.04 -5.11 -16.43
N THR A 41 -4.96 -4.59 -15.85
CA THR A 41 -4.64 -4.73 -14.43
C THR A 41 -4.89 -3.44 -13.67
N LYS A 42 -5.39 -3.57 -12.44
CA LYS A 42 -5.54 -2.46 -11.52
C LYS A 42 -4.28 -2.31 -10.68
N LEU A 43 -3.80 -1.06 -10.54
CA LEU A 43 -2.69 -0.78 -9.63
C LEU A 43 -3.09 -1.16 -8.19
N PRO A 44 -2.34 -2.00 -7.50
CA PRO A 44 -2.67 -2.46 -6.14
C PRO A 44 -2.41 -1.36 -5.11
N ILE A 45 -3.42 -0.52 -4.88
CA ILE A 45 -3.32 0.60 -3.93
C ILE A 45 -3.74 0.14 -2.54
N ILE A 46 -2.88 0.40 -1.55
CA ILE A 46 -3.23 0.26 -0.13
C ILE A 46 -3.53 1.61 0.49
N LYS A 47 -4.52 1.64 1.36
CA LYS A 47 -5.05 2.87 1.98
C LYS A 47 -5.17 2.70 3.49
N LEU A 48 -4.86 3.76 4.22
CA LEU A 48 -5.21 3.88 5.63
C LEU A 48 -6.73 4.13 5.73
N LEU A 49 -7.41 3.42 6.62
CA LEU A 49 -8.84 3.57 6.83
C LEU A 49 -9.14 4.78 7.73
N TYR A 50 -9.99 5.65 7.23
CA TYR A 50 -10.55 6.82 7.93
C TYR A 50 -12.05 6.59 8.17
N ALA A 51 -12.66 7.41 9.05
CA ALA A 51 -14.08 7.31 9.37
C ALA A 51 -15.02 7.38 8.14
N SER A 52 -14.58 8.04 7.06
CA SER A 52 -15.31 8.11 5.78
C SER A 52 -14.96 7.00 4.80
N SER A 53 -14.15 6.02 5.20
CA SER A 53 -13.76 4.92 4.29
C SER A 53 -14.94 3.98 4.05
N PRO A 54 -15.21 3.60 2.79
CA PRO A 54 -16.32 2.72 2.45
C PRO A 54 -16.32 1.38 3.20
N VAL A 55 -15.12 0.84 3.46
CA VAL A 55 -14.91 -0.44 4.17
C VAL A 55 -15.47 -0.40 5.62
N LEU A 56 -15.61 0.79 6.21
CA LEU A 56 -16.15 0.98 7.55
C LEU A 56 -17.65 1.34 7.55
N ASN A 57 -18.28 1.46 6.38
CA ASN A 57 -19.68 1.81 6.23
C ASN A 57 -20.52 0.57 5.98
N ASP A 58 -21.39 0.21 6.91
CA ASP A 58 -22.28 -0.97 6.85
C ASP A 58 -23.23 -1.01 5.64
N ARG A 59 -23.42 0.13 4.98
CA ARG A 59 -24.24 0.26 3.76
C ARG A 59 -23.45 0.12 2.46
N ASP A 60 -22.11 0.07 2.54
CA ASP A 60 -21.26 -0.07 1.35
C ASP A 60 -20.99 -1.55 1.06
N PRO A 61 -21.05 -2.00 -0.21
CA PRO A 61 -20.76 -3.39 -0.58
C PRO A 61 -19.36 -3.89 -0.19
N ARG A 62 -18.45 -2.98 0.10
CA ARG A 62 -17.05 -3.26 0.54
C ARG A 62 -16.91 -3.32 2.06
N PHE A 63 -18.01 -3.24 2.80
CA PHE A 63 -18.00 -3.28 4.26
C PHE A 63 -17.30 -4.54 4.78
N ASP A 64 -16.42 -4.36 5.74
CA ASP A 64 -15.74 -5.44 6.46
C ASP A 64 -15.85 -5.19 7.96
N GLU A 65 -16.62 -6.04 8.66
CA GLU A 65 -16.85 -5.93 10.10
C GLU A 65 -15.58 -6.08 10.93
N THR A 66 -14.54 -6.70 10.37
CA THR A 66 -13.25 -6.87 11.04
C THR A 66 -12.36 -5.63 10.94
N ALA A 67 -12.66 -4.72 9.99
CA ALA A 67 -11.90 -3.51 9.77
C ALA A 67 -12.19 -2.44 10.84
N SER A 68 -11.19 -1.66 11.17
CA SER A 68 -11.30 -0.58 12.15
C SER A 68 -10.59 0.68 11.67
N LEU A 69 -10.95 1.81 12.28
CA LEU A 69 -10.28 3.09 12.02
C LEU A 69 -8.77 2.97 12.27
N GLY A 70 -7.98 3.39 11.29
CA GLY A 70 -6.53 3.32 11.36
C GLY A 70 -5.92 2.00 10.87
N ASP A 71 -6.73 1.02 10.48
CA ASP A 71 -6.25 -0.17 9.80
C ASP A 71 -5.85 0.16 8.35
N ILE A 72 -5.11 -0.73 7.71
CA ILE A 72 -4.65 -0.59 6.34
C ILE A 72 -5.41 -1.60 5.48
N TRP A 73 -5.92 -1.15 4.35
CA TRP A 73 -6.76 -1.95 3.45
C TRP A 73 -6.21 -1.92 2.03
N SER A 74 -6.15 -3.10 1.41
CA SER A 74 -5.84 -3.25 -0.02
C SER A 74 -7.11 -3.14 -0.84
N GLU A 75 -7.15 -2.19 -1.76
CA GLU A 75 -8.28 -2.00 -2.68
C GLU A 75 -8.39 -3.13 -3.71
N THR A 76 -7.32 -3.85 -3.96
CA THR A 76 -7.25 -4.92 -4.98
C THR A 76 -7.62 -6.28 -4.41
N SER A 77 -7.02 -6.67 -3.28
CA SER A 77 -7.24 -7.97 -2.66
C SER A 77 -8.36 -7.97 -1.60
N GLY A 78 -8.82 -6.80 -1.16
CA GLY A 78 -9.75 -6.67 -0.04
C GLY A 78 -9.15 -6.94 1.34
N ARG A 79 -7.85 -7.27 1.43
CA ARG A 79 -7.19 -7.57 2.71
C ARG A 79 -7.15 -6.37 3.63
N VAL A 80 -7.31 -6.65 4.93
CA VAL A 80 -7.15 -5.68 6.02
C VAL A 80 -5.99 -6.08 6.91
N TRP A 81 -5.06 -5.16 7.16
CA TRP A 81 -4.00 -5.30 8.16
C TRP A 81 -4.26 -4.36 9.32
N LYS A 82 -4.12 -4.87 10.52
CA LYS A 82 -4.34 -4.08 11.73
C LYS A 82 -3.30 -2.98 11.85
N GLY A 83 -3.74 -1.73 11.95
CA GLY A 83 -2.83 -0.57 11.97
C GLY A 83 -1.85 -0.55 13.14
N ARG A 84 -2.16 -1.24 14.25
CA ARG A 84 -1.27 -1.34 15.42
C ARG A 84 -0.13 -2.35 15.23
N THR A 85 -0.41 -3.48 14.58
CA THR A 85 0.58 -4.53 14.32
C THR A 85 1.34 -4.27 13.04
N GLY A 86 0.68 -3.64 12.04
CA GLY A 86 1.27 -3.39 10.73
C GLY A 86 1.48 -4.68 9.92
N PHE A 87 2.41 -4.62 9.01
CA PHE A 87 2.88 -5.72 8.18
C PHE A 87 4.36 -5.50 7.80
N PHE A 88 5.04 -6.56 7.40
CA PHE A 88 6.38 -6.44 6.83
C PHE A 88 6.30 -5.94 5.38
N ALA A 89 7.17 -4.99 5.03
CA ALA A 89 7.21 -4.43 3.70
C ALA A 89 8.63 -4.24 3.20
N ALA A 90 8.92 -4.73 2.00
CA ALA A 90 10.16 -4.44 1.28
C ALA A 90 9.94 -3.23 0.36
N PRO A 91 10.59 -2.07 0.59
CA PRO A 91 10.47 -0.88 -0.25
C PRO A 91 11.28 -1.04 -1.54
N CYS A 92 10.59 -1.12 -2.69
CA CYS A 92 11.24 -1.35 -3.99
C CYS A 92 11.60 -0.07 -4.71
N LEU A 93 10.66 0.89 -4.77
CA LEU A 93 10.82 2.14 -5.49
C LEU A 93 10.06 3.26 -4.79
N PHE A 94 10.65 4.45 -4.76
CA PHE A 94 9.99 5.67 -4.33
C PHE A 94 9.93 6.68 -5.46
N ILE A 95 8.74 7.23 -5.72
CA ILE A 95 8.53 8.32 -6.69
C ILE A 95 7.75 9.43 -6.00
N ASN A 96 8.32 10.64 -5.99
CA ASN A 96 7.57 11.82 -5.57
C ASN A 96 6.82 12.40 -6.77
N THR A 97 5.52 12.70 -6.58
CA THR A 97 4.71 13.38 -7.59
C THR A 97 4.03 14.60 -6.99
N PHE A 98 3.77 15.57 -7.84
CA PHE A 98 3.06 16.79 -7.52
C PHE A 98 1.77 16.78 -8.34
N ASN A 99 0.68 16.36 -7.68
CA ASN A 99 -0.59 16.15 -8.35
C ASN A 99 -1.39 17.45 -8.38
N GLU A 100 -1.72 17.92 -9.59
CA GLU A 100 -2.51 19.13 -9.80
C GLU A 100 -4.00 18.81 -9.75
N TRP A 101 -4.72 19.50 -8.90
CA TRP A 101 -6.14 19.27 -8.66
C TRP A 101 -6.96 20.55 -8.84
N LYS A 102 -8.18 20.39 -9.33
CA LYS A 102 -9.24 21.38 -9.20
C LYS A 102 -9.87 21.33 -7.81
N ASP A 103 -10.53 22.38 -7.38
CA ASP A 103 -11.30 22.38 -6.15
C ASP A 103 -12.43 21.32 -6.17
N LYS A 104 -12.88 20.93 -4.98
CA LYS A 104 -13.77 19.78 -4.77
C LYS A 104 -15.07 19.85 -5.59
N GLY A 105 -15.61 21.03 -5.88
CA GLY A 105 -16.82 21.18 -6.69
C GLY A 105 -16.59 21.02 -8.21
N GLU A 106 -15.37 21.17 -8.68
CA GLU A 106 -15.00 21.12 -10.09
C GLU A 106 -14.17 19.87 -10.46
N SER A 107 -13.76 19.12 -9.46
CA SER A 107 -12.91 17.94 -9.65
C SER A 107 -13.70 16.72 -10.13
N THR A 108 -13.19 16.03 -11.12
CA THR A 108 -13.71 14.73 -11.59
C THR A 108 -13.25 13.55 -10.74
N GLY A 109 -12.58 13.80 -9.60
CA GLY A 109 -11.96 12.76 -8.77
C GLY A 109 -10.62 12.25 -9.30
N ARG A 110 -10.11 12.88 -10.37
CA ARG A 110 -8.78 12.60 -10.95
C ARG A 110 -7.95 13.87 -10.96
N PRO A 111 -6.61 13.78 -10.80
CA PRO A 111 -5.74 14.94 -10.99
C PRO A 111 -5.83 15.45 -12.43
N VAL A 112 -5.76 16.76 -12.61
CA VAL A 112 -5.71 17.42 -13.92
C VAL A 112 -4.39 17.06 -14.62
N LYS A 113 -3.31 17.05 -13.83
CA LYS A 113 -1.96 16.73 -14.29
C LYS A 113 -1.14 16.15 -13.15
N ILE A 114 -0.21 15.27 -13.49
CA ILE A 114 0.78 14.73 -12.56
C ILE A 114 2.15 15.25 -13.00
N HIS A 115 2.78 16.04 -12.14
CA HIS A 115 4.12 16.55 -12.35
C HIS A 115 5.12 15.71 -11.57
N THR A 116 6.27 15.42 -12.15
CA THR A 116 7.40 14.75 -11.49
C THR A 116 8.52 15.72 -11.16
N ASP A 117 8.55 16.89 -11.79
CA ASP A 117 9.52 17.94 -11.53
C ASP A 117 9.08 18.78 -10.32
N PRO A 118 9.89 18.88 -9.26
CA PRO A 118 9.60 19.72 -8.11
C PRO A 118 9.59 21.22 -8.43
N ALA A 119 10.09 21.64 -9.57
CA ALA A 119 10.08 23.04 -9.99
C ALA A 119 8.66 23.64 -10.04
N VAL A 120 7.64 22.82 -10.26
CA VAL A 120 6.22 23.26 -10.22
C VAL A 120 5.85 23.93 -8.90
N MET A 121 6.48 23.55 -7.80
CA MET A 121 6.22 24.15 -6.49
C MET A 121 6.67 25.63 -6.40
N SER A 122 7.64 26.03 -7.20
CA SER A 122 8.09 27.45 -7.25
C SER A 122 7.06 28.37 -7.88
N GLU A 123 6.13 27.82 -8.67
CA GLU A 123 5.05 28.56 -9.31
C GLU A 123 3.83 28.73 -8.40
N THR A 124 3.81 28.02 -7.25
CA THR A 124 2.65 28.03 -6.36
C THR A 124 2.73 29.16 -5.32
N LYS A 125 1.55 29.59 -4.87
CA LYS A 125 1.38 30.43 -3.68
C LYS A 125 0.48 29.72 -2.69
N ARG A 126 0.89 29.72 -1.40
CA ARG A 126 0.09 29.10 -0.35
C ARG A 126 -1.11 29.96 -0.02
N ASP A 127 -2.31 29.40 -0.09
CA ASP A 127 -3.56 30.07 0.26
C ASP A 127 -3.88 29.97 1.76
N MET A 128 -5.00 30.60 2.17
CA MET A 128 -5.47 30.58 3.58
C MET A 128 -5.90 29.20 4.04
N ASP A 129 -6.30 28.31 3.13
CA ASP A 129 -6.67 26.92 3.42
C ASP A 129 -5.43 25.99 3.50
N GLY A 130 -4.24 26.56 3.32
CA GLY A 130 -2.98 25.83 3.36
C GLY A 130 -2.70 25.01 2.11
N LYS A 131 -3.37 25.28 0.99
CA LYS A 131 -3.11 24.66 -0.31
C LYS A 131 -2.10 25.49 -1.11
N ASP A 132 -1.20 24.81 -1.81
CA ASP A 132 -0.22 25.43 -2.68
C ASP A 132 -0.85 25.60 -4.07
N ARG A 133 -1.32 26.84 -4.40
CA ARG A 133 -2.07 27.14 -5.63
C ARG A 133 -1.19 27.65 -6.75
N LEU A 134 -1.48 27.14 -7.96
CA LEU A 134 -0.96 27.64 -9.22
C LEU A 134 -1.71 28.91 -9.67
N PRO A 135 -1.13 29.70 -10.59
CA PRO A 135 -1.80 30.88 -11.15
C PRO A 135 -3.15 30.60 -11.85
N ASN A 136 -3.35 29.37 -12.33
CA ASN A 136 -4.61 28.94 -12.96
C ASN A 136 -5.72 28.57 -11.95
N GLY A 137 -5.48 28.71 -10.63
CA GLY A 137 -6.43 28.42 -9.58
C GLY A 137 -6.40 26.96 -9.06
N ASN A 138 -5.80 26.03 -9.79
CA ASN A 138 -5.61 24.66 -9.34
C ASN A 138 -4.64 24.60 -8.16
N TYR A 139 -4.70 23.54 -7.35
CA TYR A 139 -3.73 23.35 -6.27
C TYR A 139 -2.87 22.11 -6.50
N ILE A 140 -1.66 22.15 -5.96
CA ILE A 140 -0.71 21.05 -6.00
C ILE A 140 -0.74 20.27 -4.68
N GLU A 141 -0.83 18.95 -4.80
CA GLU A 141 -0.71 18.01 -3.68
C GLU A 141 0.59 17.21 -3.81
N ASP A 142 1.56 17.51 -2.93
CA ASP A 142 2.85 16.79 -2.86
C ASP A 142 2.62 15.37 -2.32
N THR A 143 2.88 14.37 -3.16
CA THR A 143 2.53 12.98 -2.93
C THR A 143 3.75 12.06 -3.02
N GLY A 144 4.04 11.33 -1.95
CA GLY A 144 5.06 10.28 -1.94
C GLY A 144 4.44 8.94 -2.30
N ASN A 145 4.92 8.31 -3.36
CA ASN A 145 4.46 7.03 -3.85
C ASN A 145 5.53 5.97 -3.55
N HIS A 146 5.24 5.04 -2.64
CA HIS A 146 6.09 3.94 -2.29
C HIS A 146 5.58 2.66 -2.94
N PHE A 147 6.33 2.09 -3.85
CA PHE A 147 6.09 0.76 -4.42
C PHE A 147 6.76 -0.25 -3.50
N ILE A 148 5.99 -1.17 -2.97
CA ILE A 148 6.42 -2.11 -1.95
C ILE A 148 5.96 -3.53 -2.28
N TYR A 149 6.68 -4.52 -1.78
CA TYR A 149 6.15 -5.85 -1.57
C TYR A 149 5.70 -5.99 -0.12
N ILE A 150 4.48 -6.48 0.09
CA ILE A 150 3.99 -6.89 1.40
C ILE A 150 4.42 -8.33 1.62
N LEU A 151 4.97 -8.61 2.79
CA LEU A 151 5.54 -9.90 3.15
C LEU A 151 4.77 -10.54 4.29
N ASP A 152 4.77 -11.87 4.35
CA ASP A 152 4.30 -12.64 5.49
C ASP A 152 5.38 -12.71 6.60
N GLU A 153 5.09 -13.45 7.68
CA GLU A 153 6.00 -13.66 8.81
C GLU A 153 7.26 -14.45 8.44
N ASN A 154 7.24 -15.17 7.31
CA ASN A 154 8.36 -15.93 6.76
C ASN A 154 9.11 -15.16 5.66
N TYR A 155 8.78 -13.88 5.47
CA TYR A 155 9.31 -12.99 4.42
C TYR A 155 8.98 -13.42 2.99
N ASN A 156 7.96 -14.25 2.77
CA ASN A 156 7.46 -14.51 1.43
C ASN A 156 6.60 -13.36 0.93
N VAL A 157 6.67 -13.08 -0.36
CA VAL A 157 5.84 -12.04 -1.00
C VAL A 157 4.38 -12.48 -1.00
N VAL A 158 3.54 -11.67 -0.37
CA VAL A 158 2.08 -11.87 -0.31
C VAL A 158 1.38 -11.05 -1.37
N GLU A 159 1.81 -9.79 -1.55
CA GLU A 159 1.14 -8.84 -2.45
C GLU A 159 2.11 -7.74 -2.87
N GLN A 160 1.98 -7.28 -4.11
CA GLN A 160 2.57 -6.01 -4.53
C GLN A 160 1.62 -4.88 -4.15
N ALA A 161 2.16 -3.74 -3.72
CA ALA A 161 1.30 -2.63 -3.34
C ALA A 161 1.93 -1.26 -3.65
N LEU A 162 1.05 -0.29 -3.90
CA LEU A 162 1.38 1.13 -3.93
C LEU A 162 0.82 1.78 -2.65
N LEU A 163 1.71 2.27 -1.82
CA LEU A 163 1.38 3.10 -0.66
C LEU A 163 1.57 4.57 -1.00
N THR A 164 0.47 5.30 -1.10
CA THR A 164 0.47 6.73 -1.42
C THR A 164 0.37 7.53 -0.13
N MET A 165 1.38 8.36 0.14
CA MET A 165 1.47 9.21 1.33
C MET A 165 1.43 10.69 0.95
N LYS A 166 0.40 11.41 1.40
CA LYS A 166 0.16 12.82 1.12
C LYS A 166 -0.27 13.59 2.38
N SER A 167 -0.32 14.90 2.30
CA SER A 167 -0.73 15.77 3.42
C SER A 167 0.01 15.41 4.73
N THR A 168 -0.70 15.09 5.79
CA THR A 168 -0.11 14.73 7.10
C THR A 168 0.77 13.48 7.04
N GLN A 169 0.51 12.54 6.15
CA GLN A 169 1.31 11.33 5.97
C GLN A 169 2.67 11.61 5.27
N LYS A 170 2.77 12.73 4.54
CA LYS A 170 4.01 13.10 3.84
C LYS A 170 5.22 13.19 4.79
N LYS A 171 5.00 13.66 6.01
CA LYS A 171 6.06 13.68 7.04
C LYS A 171 6.58 12.27 7.35
N LYS A 172 5.69 11.28 7.42
CA LYS A 172 6.06 9.87 7.64
C LYS A 172 6.80 9.28 6.45
N SER A 173 6.36 9.59 5.22
CA SER A 173 7.07 9.23 3.99
C SER A 173 8.52 9.73 3.99
N LYS A 174 8.73 11.02 4.31
CA LYS A 174 10.09 11.61 4.41
C LYS A 174 10.94 10.91 5.48
N MET A 175 10.34 10.60 6.63
CA MET A 175 11.04 9.92 7.72
C MET A 175 11.45 8.50 7.31
N TRP A 176 10.57 7.76 6.65
CA TRP A 176 10.87 6.42 6.14
C TRP A 176 12.00 6.44 5.11
N ASN A 177 11.96 7.36 4.13
CA ASN A 177 13.05 7.54 3.17
C ASN A 177 14.38 7.88 3.85
N SER A 178 14.36 8.71 4.90
CA SER A 178 15.57 9.02 5.67
C SER A 178 16.11 7.80 6.41
N MET A 179 15.26 6.96 6.98
CA MET A 179 15.67 5.71 7.63
C MET A 179 16.33 4.75 6.63
N ILE A 180 15.71 4.55 5.46
CA ILE A 180 16.28 3.74 4.38
C ILE A 180 17.63 4.31 3.91
N GLY A 181 17.68 5.60 3.64
CA GLY A 181 18.88 6.26 3.10
C GLY A 181 20.04 6.36 4.10
N SER A 182 19.78 6.37 5.39
CA SER A 182 20.81 6.47 6.43
C SER A 182 21.43 5.12 6.84
N ARG A 183 20.80 4.00 6.50
CA ARG A 183 21.29 2.68 6.88
C ARG A 183 22.65 2.37 6.26
N ARG A 184 23.57 1.87 7.08
CA ARG A 184 24.92 1.45 6.65
C ARG A 184 25.16 0.02 7.09
N VAL A 185 25.64 -0.80 6.16
CA VAL A 185 26.00 -2.20 6.39
C VAL A 185 27.48 -2.40 6.09
N LYS A 186 28.17 -3.17 6.92
CA LYS A 186 29.60 -3.51 6.72
C LYS A 186 29.70 -4.58 5.64
N GLY A 187 30.32 -4.25 4.52
CA GLY A 187 30.68 -5.19 3.46
C GLY A 187 32.16 -5.54 3.46
N LYS A 188 32.61 -6.25 2.43
CA LYS A 188 34.03 -6.64 2.27
C LYS A 188 34.96 -5.44 2.11
N ASN A 189 34.50 -4.40 1.43
CA ASN A 189 35.30 -3.21 1.09
C ASN A 189 34.95 -1.97 1.96
N GLY A 190 34.32 -2.17 3.12
CA GLY A 190 33.90 -1.07 4.00
C GLY A 190 32.39 -0.96 4.16
N PHE A 191 31.92 0.19 4.66
CA PHE A 191 30.49 0.44 4.84
C PHE A 191 29.85 0.90 3.54
N TYR A 192 28.67 0.36 3.23
CA TYR A 192 27.86 0.76 2.09
C TYR A 192 26.39 0.94 2.48
N ASN A 193 25.64 1.67 1.65
CA ASN A 193 24.18 1.77 1.78
C ASN A 193 23.55 0.60 1.03
N PRO A 194 22.82 -0.31 1.72
CA PRO A 194 22.19 -1.44 1.05
C PRO A 194 21.02 -0.99 0.17
N PRO A 195 20.67 -1.74 -0.86
CA PRO A 195 19.48 -1.47 -1.68
C PRO A 195 18.22 -1.36 -0.83
N SER A 196 17.27 -0.50 -1.21
CA SER A 196 16.02 -0.29 -0.45
C SER A 196 15.24 -1.58 -0.23
N PHE A 197 15.15 -2.43 -1.25
CA PHE A 197 14.40 -3.69 -1.20
C PHE A 197 15.01 -4.75 -0.26
N SER A 198 16.23 -4.56 0.22
CA SER A 198 16.86 -5.44 1.23
C SER A 198 16.59 -4.98 2.66
N GLN A 199 15.77 -3.96 2.86
CA GLN A 199 15.48 -3.34 4.15
C GLN A 199 14.01 -3.57 4.51
N VAL A 200 13.72 -4.65 5.18
CA VAL A 200 12.39 -4.99 5.68
C VAL A 200 12.21 -4.49 7.11
#